data_d80445296b3373713ca3d918a41fe5c4
#
_entry.id   d80445296b3373713ca3d918a41fe5c4
#
_cell.length_a   1.000
_cell.length_b   1.000
_cell.length_c   1.000
_cell.angle_alpha   90.00
_cell.angle_beta   90.00
_cell.angle_gamma   90.00
#
_symmetry.space_group_name_H-M   'P 1'
#
loop_
_entity.id
_entity.type
_entity.pdbx_description
1 polymer ?
#
loop_
_entity_poly.entity_id
_entity_poly.type
_entity_poly.pdbx_seq_one_letter_code
_entity_poly.pdbx_strand_id
1 'polypeptide(L)'
;MPKSDQVLLDLNNPVFQEDLFSFGKEEAGRVFATLRELKRLSWSEVHRDKGLRWELVQSKRGPGGMRLYTIRITDKVRALVCRDDQFMRFLSLHRDHDSAYR
;
A
#
# COMPACT_ATOMS: atom_id res chain seq x y z
N MET A 1 -4.94 -22.58 -4.48
CA MET A 1 -5.18 -22.17 -3.09
C MET A 1 -4.16 -21.15 -2.67
N PRO A 2 -4.56 -20.04 -2.03
CA PRO A 2 -3.57 -19.11 -1.51
C PRO A 2 -2.78 -19.75 -0.38
N LYS A 3 -1.53 -19.33 -0.25
CA LYS A 3 -0.69 -19.72 0.88
C LYS A 3 -1.24 -19.10 2.16
N SER A 4 -0.96 -19.70 3.32
CA SER A 4 -1.48 -19.20 4.60
C SER A 4 -1.05 -17.77 4.93
N ASP A 5 0.09 -17.30 4.40
CA ASP A 5 0.57 -15.94 4.61
C ASP A 5 0.57 -15.10 3.32
N GLN A 6 -0.19 -15.52 2.32
CA GLN A 6 -0.29 -14.78 1.06
C GLN A 6 -0.96 -13.43 1.28
N VAL A 7 -0.47 -12.40 0.60
CA VAL A 7 -1.07 -11.07 0.65
C VAL A 7 -2.40 -11.09 -0.09
N LEU A 8 -3.44 -10.62 0.59
CA LEU A 8 -4.74 -10.35 -0.02
C LEU A 8 -4.92 -8.84 -0.04
N LEU A 9 -5.50 -8.30 -1.11
CA LEU A 9 -5.63 -6.86 -1.27
C LEU A 9 -7.06 -6.42 -0.94
N ASP A 10 -7.17 -5.34 -0.15
CA ASP A 10 -8.44 -4.66 0.08
C ASP A 10 -8.33 -3.26 -0.50
N LEU A 11 -9.05 -3.01 -1.59
CA LEU A 11 -9.03 -1.76 -2.33
C LEU A 11 -10.37 -1.01 -2.20
N ASN A 12 -11.16 -1.32 -1.18
CA ASN A 12 -12.53 -0.80 -1.05
C ASN A 12 -12.61 0.60 -0.45
N ASN A 13 -11.50 1.17 0.00
CA ASN A 13 -11.53 2.49 0.62
C ASN A 13 -11.82 3.57 -0.45
N PRO A 14 -12.90 4.37 -0.28
CA PRO A 14 -13.24 5.40 -1.26
C PRO A 14 -12.14 6.45 -1.47
N VAL A 15 -11.38 6.78 -0.42
CA VAL A 15 -10.27 7.75 -0.54
C VAL A 15 -9.18 7.20 -1.44
N PHE A 16 -8.81 5.94 -1.25
CA PHE A 16 -7.83 5.30 -2.12
C PHE A 16 -8.30 5.30 -3.58
N GLN A 17 -9.56 4.94 -3.82
CA GLN A 17 -10.12 4.89 -5.17
C GLN A 17 -10.12 6.26 -5.82
N GLU A 18 -10.51 7.29 -5.08
CA GLU A 18 -10.52 8.65 -5.58
C GLU A 18 -9.12 9.12 -5.93
N ASP A 19 -8.15 8.82 -5.05
CA ASP A 19 -6.75 9.15 -5.32
C ASP A 19 -6.27 8.46 -6.60
N LEU A 20 -6.56 7.17 -6.74
CA LEU A 20 -6.14 6.41 -7.92
C LEU A 20 -6.72 7.00 -9.20
N PHE A 21 -8.01 7.35 -9.17
CA PHE A 21 -8.68 7.90 -10.35
C PHE A 21 -8.20 9.30 -10.69
N SER A 22 -7.59 10.01 -9.74
CA SER A 22 -7.01 11.33 -10.00
C SER A 22 -5.64 11.28 -10.66
N PHE A 23 -4.99 10.12 -10.65
CA PHE A 23 -3.67 9.97 -11.26
C PHE A 23 -3.77 9.92 -12.77
N GLY A 24 -2.74 10.40 -13.45
CA GLY A 24 -2.60 10.23 -14.88
C GLY A 24 -2.37 8.76 -15.23
N LYS A 25 -2.51 8.46 -16.52
CA LYS A 25 -2.41 7.08 -17.03
C LYS A 25 -1.12 6.39 -16.59
N GLU A 26 0.01 7.09 -16.68
CA GLU A 26 1.31 6.50 -16.36
C GLU A 26 1.42 6.17 -14.88
N GLU A 27 1.08 7.11 -14.00
CA GLU A 27 1.15 6.88 -12.57
C GLU A 27 0.16 5.80 -12.13
N ALA A 28 -1.07 5.84 -12.65
CA ALA A 28 -2.06 4.81 -12.34
C ALA A 28 -1.57 3.44 -12.79
N GLY A 29 -0.92 3.36 -13.94
CA GLY A 29 -0.33 2.12 -14.43
C GLY A 29 0.73 1.56 -13.49
N ARG A 30 1.53 2.45 -12.87
CA ARG A 30 2.53 2.03 -11.88
C ARG A 30 1.88 1.49 -10.61
N VAL A 31 0.77 2.08 -10.18
CA VAL A 31 0.00 1.54 -9.06
C VAL A 31 -0.50 0.14 -9.38
N PHE A 32 -1.11 -0.05 -10.55
CA PHE A 32 -1.59 -1.37 -10.96
C PHE A 32 -0.46 -2.40 -11.02
N ALA A 33 0.70 -2.03 -11.53
CA ALA A 33 1.84 -2.94 -11.59
C ALA A 33 2.25 -3.40 -10.19
N THR A 34 2.28 -2.48 -9.24
CA THR A 34 2.61 -2.82 -7.85
C THR A 34 1.55 -3.72 -7.23
N LEU A 35 0.26 -3.46 -7.47
CA LEU A 35 -0.82 -4.30 -6.95
C LEU A 35 -0.70 -5.73 -7.49
N ARG A 36 -0.40 -5.88 -8.78
CA ARG A 36 -0.22 -7.20 -9.39
C ARG A 36 0.96 -7.94 -8.77
N GLU A 37 2.05 -7.23 -8.50
CA GLU A 37 3.20 -7.82 -7.85
C GLU A 37 2.88 -8.29 -6.43
N LEU A 38 2.19 -7.44 -5.65
CA LEU A 38 1.82 -7.78 -4.28
C LEU A 38 0.98 -9.04 -4.19
N LYS A 39 0.10 -9.28 -5.16
CA LYS A 39 -0.74 -10.47 -5.17
C LYS A 39 0.06 -11.77 -5.27
N ARG A 40 1.30 -11.69 -5.72
CA ARG A 40 2.17 -12.86 -5.85
C ARG A 40 3.01 -13.11 -4.61
N LEU A 41 3.04 -12.16 -3.68
CA LEU A 41 3.94 -12.20 -2.55
C LEU A 41 3.27 -12.77 -1.30
N SER A 42 4.07 -13.38 -0.45
CA SER A 42 3.70 -13.64 0.92
C SER A 42 4.02 -12.42 1.77
N TRP A 43 3.44 -12.33 2.97
CA TRP A 43 3.74 -11.24 3.87
C TRP A 43 5.23 -11.21 4.27
N SER A 44 5.83 -12.38 4.44
CA SER A 44 7.26 -12.41 4.74
C SER A 44 8.10 -11.84 3.59
N GLU A 45 7.68 -12.08 2.35
CA GLU A 45 8.36 -11.50 1.18
C GLU A 45 8.17 -9.98 1.10
N VAL A 46 6.97 -9.48 1.46
CA VAL A 46 6.73 -8.03 1.51
C VAL A 46 7.72 -7.35 2.47
N HIS A 47 7.90 -7.93 3.65
CA HIS A 47 8.80 -7.34 4.66
C HIS A 47 10.26 -7.35 4.22
N ARG A 48 10.66 -8.26 3.36
CA ARG A 48 12.03 -8.38 2.87
C ARG A 48 12.28 -7.64 1.55
N ASP A 49 11.22 -7.23 0.85
CA ASP A 49 11.35 -6.62 -0.46
C ASP A 49 11.84 -5.18 -0.33
N LYS A 50 13.08 -4.95 -0.74
CA LYS A 50 13.70 -3.63 -0.63
C LYS A 50 13.04 -2.61 -1.57
N GLY A 51 12.52 -3.06 -2.69
CA GLY A 51 11.86 -2.17 -3.65
C GLY A 51 10.55 -1.61 -3.12
N LEU A 52 9.80 -2.39 -2.35
CA LEU A 52 8.53 -1.95 -1.77
C LEU A 52 8.72 -1.01 -0.59
N ARG A 53 9.83 -1.10 0.13
CA ARG A 53 10.14 -0.24 1.27
C ARG A 53 8.99 -0.18 2.29
N TRP A 54 8.63 -1.33 2.83
CA TRP A 54 7.62 -1.44 3.88
C TRP A 54 8.10 -0.71 5.13
N GLU A 55 7.49 0.44 5.44
CA GLU A 55 7.93 1.30 6.54
C GLU A 55 6.78 1.67 7.46
N LEU A 56 7.01 1.56 8.76
CA LEU A 56 6.04 1.95 9.78
C LEU A 56 5.90 3.47 9.84
N VAL A 57 4.67 3.96 9.85
CA VAL A 57 4.37 5.38 10.10
C VAL A 57 4.19 5.53 11.60
N GLN A 58 5.16 6.17 12.26
CA GLN A 58 5.14 6.28 13.71
C GLN A 58 4.27 7.42 14.21
N SER A 59 4.01 8.42 13.38
CA SER A 59 3.37 9.67 13.79
C SER A 59 1.86 9.57 13.99
N LYS A 60 1.22 8.51 13.48
CA LYS A 60 -0.24 8.37 13.57
C LYS A 60 -0.67 6.92 13.45
N ARG A 61 -1.90 6.66 13.87
CA ARG A 61 -2.54 5.35 13.72
C ARG A 61 -3.66 5.43 12.68
N GLY A 62 -4.05 4.29 12.15
CA GLY A 62 -5.14 4.17 11.21
C GLY A 62 -6.46 3.78 11.86
N PRO A 63 -7.42 3.31 11.05
CA PRO A 63 -8.75 2.91 11.54
C PRO A 63 -8.64 1.88 12.65
N GLY A 64 -9.44 2.07 13.71
CA GLY A 64 -9.45 1.13 14.83
C GLY A 64 -8.13 1.06 15.60
N GLY A 65 -7.25 2.06 15.46
CA GLY A 65 -5.95 2.07 16.12
C GLY A 65 -4.90 1.22 15.44
N MET A 66 -5.15 0.72 14.23
CA MET A 66 -4.22 -0.11 13.49
C MET A 66 -2.96 0.65 13.12
N ARG A 67 -1.83 -0.04 13.09
CA ARG A 67 -0.58 0.54 12.63
C ARG A 67 -0.65 0.83 11.14
N LEU A 68 -0.08 1.97 10.77
CA LEU A 68 0.00 2.40 9.37
C LEU A 68 1.39 2.15 8.83
N TYR A 69 1.44 1.80 7.55
CA TYR A 69 2.69 1.59 6.83
C TYR A 69 2.62 2.28 5.50
N THR A 70 3.78 2.59 4.94
CA THR A 70 3.85 3.04 3.55
C THR A 70 4.56 2.00 2.72
N ILE A 71 4.17 1.95 1.44
CA ILE A 71 4.92 1.20 0.44
C ILE A 71 5.25 2.12 -0.72
N ARG A 72 6.39 1.86 -1.35
CA ARG A 72 6.85 2.63 -2.49
C ARG A 72 6.18 2.14 -3.76
N ILE A 73 5.57 3.07 -4.51
CA ILE A 73 5.05 2.80 -5.85
C ILE A 73 6.05 3.28 -6.90
N THR A 74 6.49 4.54 -6.77
CA THR A 74 7.57 5.13 -7.57
C THR A 74 8.47 5.91 -6.62
N ASP A 75 9.47 6.61 -7.14
CA ASP A 75 10.32 7.46 -6.31
C ASP A 75 9.52 8.50 -5.54
N LYS A 76 8.42 8.97 -6.11
CA LYS A 76 7.59 10.02 -5.49
C LYS A 76 6.31 9.49 -4.86
N VAL A 77 5.68 8.50 -5.49
CA VAL A 77 4.36 8.02 -5.06
C VAL A 77 4.51 6.95 -4.00
N ARG A 78 3.75 7.12 -2.91
CA ARG A 78 3.65 6.17 -1.80
C ARG A 78 2.20 5.80 -1.59
N ALA A 79 1.95 4.55 -1.21
CA ALA A 79 0.64 4.13 -0.74
C ALA A 79 0.67 4.03 0.78
N LEU A 80 -0.40 4.52 1.41
CA LEU A 80 -0.61 4.36 2.85
C LEU A 80 -1.51 3.15 3.04
N VAL A 81 -1.04 2.20 3.84
CA VAL A 81 -1.73 0.91 3.99
C VAL A 81 -1.74 0.49 5.46
N CYS A 82 -2.62 -0.43 5.80
CA CYS A 82 -2.54 -1.16 7.06
C CYS A 82 -2.73 -2.65 6.80
N ARG A 83 -2.24 -3.46 7.73
CA ARG A 83 -2.42 -4.90 7.64
C ARG A 83 -3.54 -5.33 8.59
N ASP A 84 -4.52 -6.04 8.04
CA ASP A 84 -5.60 -6.64 8.80
C ASP A 84 -5.60 -8.13 8.46
N ASP A 85 -5.04 -8.95 9.35
CA ASP A 85 -4.82 -10.38 9.13
C ASP A 85 -3.99 -10.58 7.86
N GLN A 86 -4.53 -11.20 6.83
CA GLN A 86 -3.84 -11.38 5.55
C GLN A 86 -4.07 -10.22 4.57
N PHE A 87 -5.03 -9.32 4.89
CA PHE A 87 -5.36 -8.24 3.99
C PHE A 87 -4.40 -7.06 4.15
N MET A 88 -3.93 -6.57 3.01
CA MET A 88 -3.29 -5.27 2.92
C MET A 88 -4.36 -4.29 2.49
N ARG A 89 -4.80 -3.43 3.42
CA ARG A 89 -5.82 -2.44 3.16
C ARG A 89 -5.17 -1.17 2.67
N PHE A 90 -5.53 -0.75 1.47
CA PHE A 90 -5.05 0.49 0.87
C PHE A 90 -5.95 1.63 1.31
N LEU A 91 -5.37 2.63 1.97
CA LEU A 91 -6.12 3.74 2.54
C LEU A 91 -6.05 5.00 1.68
N SER A 92 -4.88 5.31 1.12
CA SER A 92 -4.68 6.51 0.30
C SER A 92 -3.41 6.39 -0.50
N LEU A 93 -3.28 7.28 -1.51
CA LEU A 93 -2.07 7.41 -2.32
C LEU A 93 -1.54 8.83 -2.16
N HIS A 94 -0.22 8.97 -2.16
CA HIS A 94 0.45 10.25 -1.94
C HIS A 94 1.52 10.44 -3.01
N ARG A 95 1.54 11.66 -3.59
CA ARG A 95 2.49 11.99 -4.66
C ARG A 95 3.85 12.39 -4.15
N ASP A 96 3.99 12.61 -2.84
CA ASP A 96 5.27 12.90 -2.24
C ASP A 96 5.43 12.11 -0.95
N HIS A 97 6.69 11.87 -0.58
CA HIS A 97 7.03 11.05 0.57
C HIS A 97 6.45 11.63 1.87
N ASP A 98 6.55 12.94 2.03
CA ASP A 98 6.20 13.57 3.31
C ASP A 98 4.69 13.54 3.59
N SER A 99 3.86 13.70 2.57
CA SER A 99 2.42 13.75 2.78
C SER A 99 1.86 12.43 3.30
N ALA A 100 2.51 11.32 3.03
CA ALA A 100 2.09 10.01 3.53
C ALA A 100 2.26 9.89 5.05
N TYR A 101 3.14 10.68 5.64
CA TYR A 101 3.46 10.62 7.07
C TYR A 101 2.77 11.69 7.91
N ARG A 102 1.98 12.53 7.31
CA ARG A 102 1.27 13.60 8.04
C ARG A 102 -0.04 13.19 8.64
#